data_78f3d176f24dbfb1cdea0d5bf3ed3046
#
_entry.id   78f3d176f24dbfb1cdea0d5bf3ed3046
#
_cell.length_a   1.000
_cell.length_b   1.000
_cell.length_c   1.000
_cell.angle_alpha   90.00
_cell.angle_beta   90.00
_cell.angle_gamma   90.00
#
_symmetry.space_group_name_H-M   'P 1'
#
loop_
_entity.id
_entity.type
_entity.pdbx_description
1 polymer ?
#
loop_
_entity_poly.entity_id
_entity_poly.type
_entity_poly.pdbx_seq_one_letter_code
_entity_poly.pdbx_strand_id
1 'polypeptide(L)'
;MIKNAHSTRAFVAFLVTWSFVILTVTGIVLYIVPHGRVGNWTFWTLGGLGKDGWADVHILFGAVFIVTGALHLYFNWKPFKKYLAERVRGHLAVKRELVTSLVATLLLTLGALFAVPPVSWLFDLNHWAKSAWSRTPGQEPPYARAEATPLPMLAQRLDFDLDAALGAMREAGIHFEETQAHGQTRMSLESIARANATTPAALFSLIPQSTPARNADQLRGDRARVGADTNPD
;
A
#
# COMPACT_ATOMS: atom_id res chain seq x y z
N MET A 1 38.51 -22.82 -31.21
CA MET A 1 38.44 -21.90 -30.03
C MET A 1 37.35 -20.86 -30.32
N ILE A 2 36.14 -21.07 -29.79
CA ILE A 2 35.05 -20.09 -29.92
C ILE A 2 35.34 -19.02 -28.88
N LYS A 3 35.79 -17.84 -29.31
CA LYS A 3 35.85 -16.65 -28.45
C LYS A 3 34.41 -16.27 -28.11
N ASN A 4 33.95 -16.68 -26.95
CA ASN A 4 32.72 -16.14 -26.34
C ASN A 4 32.99 -14.72 -25.86
N ALA A 5 33.10 -13.78 -26.80
CA ALA A 5 33.06 -12.37 -26.47
C ALA A 5 31.60 -12.05 -26.06
N HIS A 6 31.34 -11.99 -24.77
CA HIS A 6 30.05 -11.48 -24.28
C HIS A 6 29.80 -10.11 -24.91
N SER A 7 28.79 -10.03 -25.76
CA SER A 7 28.40 -8.75 -26.37
C SER A 7 27.74 -7.89 -25.29
N THR A 8 28.41 -6.83 -24.83
CA THR A 8 27.86 -5.86 -23.89
C THR A 8 26.51 -5.33 -24.34
N ARG A 9 26.32 -5.15 -25.67
CA ARG A 9 25.02 -4.73 -26.23
C ARG A 9 23.94 -5.77 -25.98
N ALA A 10 24.22 -7.06 -26.20
CA ALA A 10 23.26 -8.13 -25.97
C ALA A 10 22.93 -8.24 -24.46
N PHE A 11 23.96 -8.16 -23.60
CA PHE A 11 23.75 -8.17 -22.14
C PHE A 11 22.82 -7.03 -21.70
N VAL A 12 23.08 -5.79 -22.12
CA VAL A 12 22.25 -4.63 -21.79
C VAL A 12 20.83 -4.81 -22.33
N ALA A 13 20.66 -5.31 -23.56
CA ALA A 13 19.34 -5.56 -24.14
C ALA A 13 18.53 -6.58 -23.32
N PHE A 14 19.16 -7.69 -22.93
CA PHE A 14 18.50 -8.68 -22.06
C PHE A 14 18.18 -8.12 -20.67
N LEU A 15 19.07 -7.32 -20.09
CA LEU A 15 18.83 -6.73 -18.78
C LEU A 15 17.68 -5.73 -18.79
N VAL A 16 17.54 -4.92 -19.85
CA VAL A 16 16.36 -4.07 -20.06
C VAL A 16 15.09 -4.92 -20.16
N THR A 17 15.12 -6.00 -20.94
CA THR A 17 13.96 -6.88 -21.14
C THR A 17 13.54 -7.53 -19.81
N TRP A 18 14.48 -8.12 -19.07
CA TRP A 18 14.16 -8.75 -17.78
C TRP A 18 13.69 -7.73 -16.74
N SER A 19 14.31 -6.55 -16.70
CA SER A 19 13.85 -5.48 -15.82
C SER A 19 12.41 -5.07 -16.16
N PHE A 20 12.08 -4.95 -17.44
CA PHE A 20 10.71 -4.65 -17.88
C PHE A 20 9.71 -5.72 -17.44
N VAL A 21 10.04 -7.01 -17.62
CA VAL A 21 9.17 -8.12 -17.17
C VAL A 21 8.92 -8.05 -15.67
N ILE A 22 9.99 -7.88 -14.86
CA ILE A 22 9.86 -7.78 -13.40
C ILE A 22 9.04 -6.55 -13.01
N LEU A 23 9.28 -5.40 -13.64
CA LEU A 23 8.51 -4.18 -13.40
C LEU A 23 7.03 -4.35 -13.76
N THR A 24 6.74 -5.08 -14.83
CA THR A 24 5.35 -5.37 -15.22
C THR A 24 4.65 -6.21 -14.16
N VAL A 25 5.29 -7.30 -13.72
CA VAL A 25 4.72 -8.18 -12.67
C VAL A 25 4.54 -7.43 -11.37
N THR A 26 5.59 -6.76 -10.90
CA THR A 26 5.55 -6.01 -9.63
C THR A 26 4.58 -4.83 -9.70
N GLY A 27 4.47 -4.17 -10.86
CA GLY A 27 3.52 -3.10 -11.11
C GLY A 27 2.07 -3.58 -11.03
N ILE A 28 1.75 -4.74 -11.60
CA ILE A 28 0.42 -5.36 -11.49
C ILE A 28 0.10 -5.70 -10.02
N VAL A 29 1.06 -6.29 -9.30
CA VAL A 29 0.87 -6.60 -7.87
C VAL A 29 0.62 -5.33 -7.07
N LEU A 30 1.43 -4.29 -7.25
CA LEU A 30 1.28 -3.00 -6.56
C LEU A 30 0.01 -2.25 -6.95
N TYR A 31 -0.53 -2.52 -8.15
CA TYR A 31 -1.79 -1.97 -8.60
C TYR A 31 -2.99 -2.55 -7.83
N ILE A 32 -2.96 -3.84 -7.48
CA ILE A 32 -4.06 -4.55 -6.80
C ILE A 32 -3.89 -4.69 -5.28
N VAL A 33 -2.67 -4.46 -4.74
CA VAL A 33 -2.38 -4.61 -3.31
C VAL A 33 -3.25 -3.67 -2.46
N PRO A 34 -3.68 -4.08 -1.25
CA PRO A 34 -4.46 -3.21 -0.36
C PRO A 34 -3.73 -1.91 -0.03
N HIS A 35 -4.47 -0.89 0.40
CA HIS A 35 -3.86 0.34 0.92
C HIS A 35 -2.86 0.02 2.04
N GLY A 36 -1.77 0.80 2.16
CA GLY A 36 -0.66 0.49 3.08
C GLY A 36 -1.09 0.22 4.52
N ARG A 37 -2.04 1.01 5.03
CA ARG A 37 -2.61 0.81 6.36
C ARG A 37 -3.32 -0.54 6.52
N VAL A 38 -4.07 -1.01 5.51
CA VAL A 38 -4.74 -2.32 5.54
C VAL A 38 -3.73 -3.44 5.38
N GLY A 39 -2.77 -3.29 4.47
CA GLY A 39 -1.73 -4.29 4.22
C GLY A 39 -0.90 -4.63 5.47
N ASN A 40 -0.50 -3.62 6.24
CA ASN A 40 0.25 -3.81 7.50
C ASN A 40 -0.65 -4.33 8.63
N TRP A 41 -1.89 -3.89 8.68
CA TRP A 41 -2.87 -4.30 9.67
C TRP A 41 -3.25 -5.78 9.54
N THR A 42 -3.31 -6.33 8.33
CA THR A 42 -3.69 -7.72 8.03
C THR A 42 -2.49 -8.62 7.72
N PHE A 43 -1.25 -8.10 7.78
CA PHE A 43 -0.04 -8.80 7.33
C PHE A 43 -0.20 -9.40 5.93
N TRP A 44 -0.78 -8.62 5.01
CA TRP A 44 -1.00 -9.08 3.65
C TRP A 44 0.29 -9.52 2.96
N THR A 45 0.24 -10.71 2.36
CA THR A 45 1.35 -11.27 1.59
C THR A 45 0.87 -11.89 0.29
N LEU A 46 1.71 -11.86 -0.73
CA LEU A 46 1.54 -12.57 -1.99
C LEU A 46 2.88 -13.19 -2.39
N GLY A 47 2.90 -14.51 -2.67
CA GLY A 47 4.15 -15.20 -2.99
C GLY A 47 5.23 -15.11 -1.90
N GLY A 48 4.83 -14.98 -0.63
CA GLY A 48 5.74 -14.85 0.51
C GLY A 48 6.29 -13.43 0.75
N LEU A 49 5.97 -12.47 -0.11
CA LEU A 49 6.36 -11.07 0.05
C LEU A 49 5.17 -10.22 0.50
N GLY A 50 5.40 -9.36 1.49
CA GLY A 50 4.48 -8.30 1.86
C GLY A 50 4.51 -7.15 0.85
N LYS A 51 3.63 -6.17 1.05
CA LYS A 51 3.55 -4.98 0.20
C LYS A 51 4.89 -4.28 0.02
N ASP A 52 5.61 -4.08 1.13
CA ASP A 52 6.90 -3.36 1.12
C ASP A 52 7.95 -4.15 0.34
N GLY A 53 8.01 -5.48 0.49
CA GLY A 53 8.91 -6.32 -0.30
C GLY A 53 8.64 -6.24 -1.80
N TRP A 54 7.37 -6.20 -2.23
CA TRP A 54 7.02 -5.97 -3.63
C TRP A 54 7.42 -4.58 -4.12
N ALA A 55 7.27 -3.55 -3.27
CA ALA A 55 7.69 -2.18 -3.58
C ALA A 55 9.22 -2.07 -3.70
N ASP A 56 9.97 -2.71 -2.81
CA ASP A 56 11.44 -2.71 -2.84
C ASP A 56 11.98 -3.35 -4.13
N VAL A 57 11.41 -4.49 -4.54
CA VAL A 57 11.74 -5.12 -5.83
C VAL A 57 11.42 -4.20 -7.00
N HIS A 58 10.24 -3.55 -6.97
CA HIS A 58 9.84 -2.62 -8.03
C HIS A 58 10.79 -1.42 -8.13
N ILE A 59 11.17 -0.83 -7.02
CA ILE A 59 12.11 0.32 -6.96
C ILE A 59 13.49 -0.09 -7.47
N LEU A 60 14.01 -1.24 -7.02
CA LEU A 60 15.32 -1.74 -7.46
C LEU A 60 15.34 -1.94 -8.97
N PHE A 61 14.37 -2.70 -9.51
CA PHE A 61 14.33 -2.96 -10.94
C PHE A 61 13.92 -1.73 -11.77
N GLY A 62 13.22 -0.76 -11.18
CA GLY A 62 13.02 0.58 -11.74
C GLY A 62 14.34 1.31 -11.99
N ALA A 63 15.20 1.35 -10.98
CA ALA A 63 16.54 1.93 -11.11
C ALA A 63 17.41 1.20 -12.15
N VAL A 64 17.41 -0.14 -12.11
CA VAL A 64 18.11 -0.97 -13.11
C VAL A 64 17.60 -0.68 -14.52
N PHE A 65 16.28 -0.62 -14.70
CA PHE A 65 15.65 -0.34 -16.01
C PHE A 65 16.03 1.04 -16.55
N ILE A 66 16.05 2.07 -15.72
CA ILE A 66 16.45 3.43 -16.11
C ILE A 66 17.91 3.45 -16.58
N VAL A 67 18.83 2.88 -15.80
CA VAL A 67 20.27 2.86 -16.15
C VAL A 67 20.51 2.04 -17.40
N THR A 68 19.96 0.83 -17.48
CA THR A 68 20.15 -0.06 -18.64
C THR A 68 19.43 0.45 -19.89
N GLY A 69 18.26 1.10 -19.72
CA GLY A 69 17.54 1.78 -20.79
C GLY A 69 18.36 2.92 -21.41
N ALA A 70 19.00 3.73 -20.57
CA ALA A 70 19.91 4.79 -21.02
C ALA A 70 21.13 4.21 -21.79
N LEU A 71 21.73 3.14 -21.28
CA LEU A 71 22.83 2.43 -21.95
C LEU A 71 22.36 1.79 -23.28
N HIS A 72 21.15 1.20 -23.28
CA HIS A 72 20.57 0.63 -24.49
C HIS A 72 20.37 1.69 -25.58
N LEU A 73 19.85 2.85 -25.20
CA LEU A 73 19.70 3.99 -26.09
C LEU A 73 21.05 4.50 -26.59
N TYR A 74 22.05 4.59 -25.71
CA TYR A 74 23.42 5.00 -26.08
C TYR A 74 24.03 4.05 -27.12
N PHE A 75 23.95 2.73 -26.92
CA PHE A 75 24.48 1.74 -27.85
C PHE A 75 23.70 1.71 -29.18
N ASN A 76 22.44 2.12 -29.18
CA ASN A 76 21.57 2.16 -30.34
C ASN A 76 21.32 3.61 -30.83
N TRP A 77 22.20 4.55 -30.50
CA TRP A 77 22.05 5.97 -30.85
C TRP A 77 21.94 6.24 -32.36
N LYS A 78 22.70 5.48 -33.18
CA LYS A 78 22.67 5.64 -34.62
C LYS A 78 21.30 5.25 -35.23
N PRO A 79 20.73 4.06 -34.94
CA PRO A 79 19.37 3.72 -35.35
C PRO A 79 18.33 4.73 -34.79
N PHE A 80 18.44 5.13 -33.53
CA PHE A 80 17.51 6.06 -32.93
C PHE A 80 17.42 7.40 -33.70
N LYS A 81 18.56 7.99 -34.05
CA LYS A 81 18.57 9.22 -34.86
C LYS A 81 17.89 9.08 -36.22
N LYS A 82 17.94 7.89 -36.84
CA LYS A 82 17.22 7.64 -38.09
C LYS A 82 15.69 7.65 -37.90
N TYR A 83 15.19 7.31 -36.72
CA TYR A 83 13.76 7.39 -36.41
C TYR A 83 13.29 8.80 -36.08
N LEU A 84 14.17 9.69 -35.62
CA LEU A 84 13.81 11.08 -35.33
C LEU A 84 13.61 11.92 -36.55
N ALA A 85 14.48 11.77 -37.56
CA ALA A 85 14.46 12.59 -38.75
C ALA A 85 14.88 11.79 -39.98
N GLU A 86 14.28 12.11 -41.11
CA GLU A 86 14.62 11.58 -42.43
C GLU A 86 15.08 12.72 -43.34
N ARG A 87 16.12 12.45 -44.11
CA ARG A 87 16.62 13.42 -45.06
C ARG A 87 15.87 13.26 -46.40
N VAL A 88 14.95 14.18 -46.65
CA VAL A 88 14.16 14.18 -47.88
C VAL A 88 14.58 15.39 -48.73
N ARG A 89 15.08 15.16 -49.97
CA ARG A 89 15.47 16.20 -50.91
C ARG A 89 16.39 17.29 -50.33
N GLY A 90 17.34 16.91 -49.45
CA GLY A 90 18.28 17.87 -48.86
C GLY A 90 17.77 18.56 -47.57
N HIS A 91 16.53 18.39 -47.18
CA HIS A 91 15.94 18.95 -45.96
C HIS A 91 15.72 17.86 -44.93
N LEU A 92 15.83 18.24 -43.62
CA LEU A 92 15.48 17.37 -42.50
C LEU A 92 13.96 17.44 -42.27
N ALA A 93 13.26 16.30 -42.49
CA ALA A 93 11.84 16.17 -42.16
C ALA A 93 11.65 15.33 -40.92
N VAL A 94 10.84 15.81 -39.98
CA VAL A 94 10.44 15.04 -38.79
C VAL A 94 9.46 13.96 -39.21
N LYS A 95 9.72 12.72 -38.77
CA LYS A 95 8.84 11.60 -39.12
C LYS A 95 7.46 11.75 -38.45
N ARG A 96 6.44 11.38 -39.25
CA ARG A 96 5.03 11.43 -38.75
C ARG A 96 4.82 10.61 -37.50
N GLU A 97 5.52 9.47 -37.40
CA GLU A 97 5.46 8.56 -36.24
C GLU A 97 5.92 9.24 -34.94
N LEU A 98 6.95 10.10 -35.02
CA LEU A 98 7.39 10.88 -33.87
C LEU A 98 6.29 11.87 -33.40
N VAL A 99 5.69 12.56 -34.36
CA VAL A 99 4.62 13.54 -34.05
C VAL A 99 3.39 12.81 -33.50
N THR A 100 2.95 11.73 -34.15
CA THR A 100 1.76 10.99 -33.70
C THR A 100 1.97 10.34 -32.33
N SER A 101 3.15 9.79 -32.04
CA SER A 101 3.46 9.21 -30.73
C SER A 101 3.52 10.29 -29.65
N LEU A 102 4.07 11.48 -29.95
CA LEU A 102 4.09 12.61 -29.02
C LEU A 102 2.68 13.10 -28.72
N VAL A 103 1.84 13.27 -29.75
CA VAL A 103 0.43 13.67 -29.58
C VAL A 103 -0.34 12.62 -28.76
N ALA A 104 -0.17 11.34 -29.07
CA ALA A 104 -0.81 10.26 -28.31
C ALA A 104 -0.37 10.29 -26.83
N THR A 105 0.93 10.46 -26.56
CA THR A 105 1.44 10.56 -25.18
C THR A 105 0.84 11.77 -24.46
N LEU A 106 0.77 12.92 -25.13
CA LEU A 106 0.17 14.12 -24.57
C LEU A 106 -1.32 13.91 -24.25
N LEU A 107 -2.08 13.32 -25.17
CA LEU A 107 -3.50 13.04 -24.97
C LEU A 107 -3.73 12.06 -23.82
N LEU A 108 -2.93 10.99 -23.70
CA LEU A 108 -2.99 10.06 -22.57
C LEU A 108 -2.64 10.76 -21.26
N THR A 109 -1.62 11.63 -21.26
CA THR A 109 -1.25 12.40 -20.06
C THR A 109 -2.36 13.36 -19.64
N LEU A 110 -2.95 14.10 -20.58
CA LEU A 110 -4.07 14.98 -20.30
C LEU A 110 -5.30 14.17 -19.84
N GLY A 111 -5.58 13.02 -20.48
CA GLY A 111 -6.64 12.10 -20.05
C GLY A 111 -6.46 11.61 -18.62
N ALA A 112 -5.22 11.37 -18.20
CA ALA A 112 -4.91 10.99 -16.81
C ALA A 112 -5.07 12.16 -15.84
N LEU A 113 -4.60 13.37 -16.20
CA LEU A 113 -4.69 14.56 -15.35
C LEU A 113 -6.14 15.01 -15.13
N PHE A 114 -6.97 14.91 -16.15
CA PHE A 114 -8.38 15.32 -16.08
C PHE A 114 -9.34 14.14 -15.83
N ALA A 115 -8.82 12.94 -15.58
CA ALA A 115 -9.60 11.73 -15.34
C ALA A 115 -10.67 11.48 -16.42
N VAL A 116 -10.34 11.66 -17.69
CA VAL A 116 -11.27 11.50 -18.80
C VAL A 116 -11.35 10.03 -19.25
N PRO A 117 -12.56 9.45 -19.49
CA PRO A 117 -12.69 8.12 -20.09
C PRO A 117 -12.04 8.05 -21.47
N PRO A 118 -11.42 6.90 -21.85
CA PRO A 118 -11.36 5.63 -21.13
C PRO A 118 -10.22 5.55 -20.07
N VAL A 119 -9.36 6.57 -19.95
CA VAL A 119 -8.19 6.54 -19.05
C VAL A 119 -8.61 6.45 -17.59
N SER A 120 -9.69 7.14 -17.19
CA SER A 120 -10.22 7.09 -15.82
C SER A 120 -10.64 5.68 -15.39
N TRP A 121 -11.08 4.81 -16.30
CA TRP A 121 -11.46 3.43 -15.96
C TRP A 121 -10.33 2.62 -15.31
N LEU A 122 -9.08 2.94 -15.65
CA LEU A 122 -7.93 2.32 -14.98
C LEU A 122 -7.84 2.74 -13.51
N PHE A 123 -8.17 3.99 -13.19
CA PHE A 123 -8.18 4.48 -11.82
C PHE A 123 -9.35 3.88 -11.03
N ASP A 124 -10.53 3.81 -11.66
CA ASP A 124 -11.72 3.20 -11.07
C ASP A 124 -11.49 1.72 -10.76
N LEU A 125 -10.85 0.98 -11.68
CA LEU A 125 -10.47 -0.42 -11.48
C LEU A 125 -9.48 -0.56 -10.31
N ASN A 126 -8.48 0.34 -10.20
CA ASN A 126 -7.54 0.35 -9.08
C ASN A 126 -8.26 0.59 -7.74
N HIS A 127 -9.15 1.59 -7.70
CA HIS A 127 -9.95 1.89 -6.50
C HIS A 127 -10.85 0.71 -6.13
N TRP A 128 -11.50 0.10 -7.11
CA TRP A 128 -12.34 -1.09 -6.89
C TRP A 128 -11.52 -2.26 -6.32
N ALA A 129 -10.38 -2.58 -6.94
CA ALA A 129 -9.51 -3.67 -6.48
C ALA A 129 -9.01 -3.44 -5.05
N LYS A 130 -8.60 -2.20 -4.73
CA LYS A 130 -8.12 -1.85 -3.38
C LYS A 130 -9.25 -1.82 -2.35
N SER A 131 -10.44 -1.35 -2.72
CA SER A 131 -11.60 -1.34 -1.81
C SER A 131 -12.14 -2.74 -1.50
N ALA A 132 -11.88 -3.72 -2.38
CA ALA A 132 -12.27 -5.11 -2.12
C ALA A 132 -11.61 -5.68 -0.86
N TRP A 133 -10.41 -5.23 -0.52
CA TRP A 133 -9.69 -5.64 0.69
C TRP A 133 -10.25 -5.05 1.99
N SER A 134 -10.96 -3.91 1.92
CA SER A 134 -11.52 -3.20 3.08
C SER A 134 -13.00 -3.59 3.36
N ARG A 135 -13.59 -4.50 2.59
CA ARG A 135 -15.02 -4.85 2.73
C ARG A 135 -15.33 -5.70 3.96
N THR A 136 -14.33 -6.36 4.54
CA THR A 136 -14.53 -7.18 5.74
C THR A 136 -14.42 -6.28 6.98
N PRO A 137 -15.41 -6.29 7.88
CA PRO A 137 -15.34 -5.55 9.14
C PRO A 137 -14.07 -5.89 9.93
N GLY A 138 -13.41 -4.88 10.52
CA GLY A 138 -12.18 -5.06 11.30
C GLY A 138 -10.88 -5.12 10.49
N GLN A 139 -10.94 -5.13 9.16
CA GLN A 139 -9.73 -5.10 8.32
C GLN A 139 -9.15 -3.69 8.12
N GLU A 140 -9.86 -2.64 8.49
CA GLU A 140 -9.32 -1.29 8.49
C GLU A 140 -8.80 -0.93 9.88
N PRO A 141 -7.56 -0.42 9.99
CA PRO A 141 -7.05 0.10 11.25
C PRO A 141 -7.80 1.38 11.64
N PRO A 142 -7.97 1.66 12.94
CA PRO A 142 -8.68 2.85 13.42
C PRO A 142 -8.00 4.16 12.99
N TYR A 143 -6.69 4.14 12.78
CA TYR A 143 -5.90 5.24 12.20
C TYR A 143 -4.62 4.71 11.57
N ALA A 144 -3.90 5.59 10.83
CA ALA A 144 -2.66 5.21 10.17
C ALA A 144 -1.58 4.76 11.18
N ARG A 145 -0.97 3.58 10.95
CA ARG A 145 0.06 2.96 11.79
C ARG A 145 -0.41 2.61 13.22
N ALA A 146 -1.69 2.32 13.40
CA ALA A 146 -2.23 1.86 14.69
C ALA A 146 -1.54 0.57 15.15
N GLU A 147 -1.15 -0.30 14.23
CA GLU A 147 -0.43 -1.56 14.49
C GLU A 147 0.92 -1.35 15.17
N ALA A 148 1.63 -0.29 14.82
CA ALA A 148 2.96 0.03 15.35
C ALA A 148 2.91 0.93 16.59
N THR A 149 1.73 1.43 16.96
CA THR A 149 1.56 2.28 18.15
C THR A 149 1.73 1.45 19.41
N PRO A 150 2.52 1.92 20.43
CA PRO A 150 2.60 1.28 21.72
C PRO A 150 1.21 1.07 22.33
N LEU A 151 0.93 -0.11 22.89
CA LEU A 151 -0.40 -0.50 23.33
C LEU A 151 -1.01 0.45 24.38
N PRO A 152 -0.24 1.00 25.36
CA PRO A 152 -0.77 2.00 26.29
C PRO A 152 -1.22 3.29 25.58
N MET A 153 -0.48 3.72 24.56
CA MET A 153 -0.84 4.91 23.79
C MET A 153 -2.05 4.63 22.87
N LEU A 154 -2.16 3.41 22.36
CA LEU A 154 -3.33 2.96 21.59
C LEU A 154 -4.57 2.96 22.49
N ALA A 155 -4.47 2.42 23.72
CA ALA A 155 -5.54 2.40 24.70
C ALA A 155 -6.02 3.82 25.04
N GLN A 156 -5.09 4.73 25.27
CA GLN A 156 -5.41 6.14 25.55
C GLN A 156 -6.10 6.83 24.36
N ARG A 157 -5.68 6.53 23.13
CA ARG A 157 -6.26 7.17 21.93
C ARG A 157 -7.65 6.66 21.57
N LEU A 158 -7.92 5.40 21.84
CA LEU A 158 -9.18 4.74 21.49
C LEU A 158 -10.11 4.55 22.68
N ASP A 159 -9.71 5.05 23.86
CA ASP A 159 -10.47 5.04 25.11
C ASP A 159 -10.93 3.62 25.50
N PHE A 160 -9.98 2.66 25.52
CA PHE A 160 -10.25 1.32 26.04
C PHE A 160 -9.36 0.99 27.26
N ASP A 161 -9.81 0.07 28.09
CA ASP A 161 -9.07 -0.42 29.25
C ASP A 161 -7.93 -1.34 28.81
N LEU A 162 -6.68 -0.94 29.14
CA LEU A 162 -5.48 -1.69 28.77
C LEU A 162 -5.42 -3.04 29.48
N ASP A 163 -5.77 -3.10 30.75
CA ASP A 163 -5.70 -4.35 31.55
C ASP A 163 -6.74 -5.35 31.09
N ALA A 164 -7.94 -4.88 30.74
CA ALA A 164 -8.98 -5.71 30.14
C ALA A 164 -8.56 -6.23 28.76
N ALA A 165 -7.91 -5.39 27.93
CA ALA A 165 -7.39 -5.81 26.64
C ALA A 165 -6.29 -6.87 26.76
N LEU A 166 -5.35 -6.68 27.68
CA LEU A 166 -4.29 -7.66 27.96
C LEU A 166 -4.86 -8.97 28.52
N GLY A 167 -5.88 -8.87 29.38
CA GLY A 167 -6.62 -10.02 29.91
C GLY A 167 -7.26 -10.84 28.81
N ALA A 168 -8.03 -10.18 27.93
CA ALA A 168 -8.69 -10.84 26.80
C ALA A 168 -7.70 -11.51 25.82
N MET A 169 -6.55 -10.88 25.57
CA MET A 169 -5.50 -11.49 24.76
C MET A 169 -4.90 -12.74 25.44
N ARG A 170 -4.67 -12.72 26.78
CA ARG A 170 -4.19 -13.90 27.51
C ARG A 170 -5.20 -15.04 27.50
N GLU A 171 -6.49 -14.74 27.71
CA GLU A 171 -7.58 -15.73 27.61
C GLU A 171 -7.67 -16.37 26.23
N ALA A 172 -7.37 -15.60 25.16
CA ALA A 172 -7.27 -16.09 23.81
C ALA A 172 -5.98 -16.88 23.51
N GLY A 173 -5.11 -17.11 24.50
CA GLY A 173 -3.86 -17.83 24.35
C GLY A 173 -2.73 -17.05 23.67
N ILE A 174 -2.81 -15.73 23.62
CA ILE A 174 -1.76 -14.88 23.06
C ILE A 174 -0.63 -14.71 24.08
N HIS A 175 0.58 -15.06 23.67
CA HIS A 175 1.78 -14.94 24.48
C HIS A 175 2.48 -13.60 24.19
N PHE A 176 2.79 -12.86 25.24
CA PHE A 176 3.59 -11.66 25.16
C PHE A 176 4.37 -11.44 26.46
N GLU A 177 5.60 -10.97 26.35
CA GLU A 177 6.42 -10.59 27.48
C GLU A 177 6.20 -9.11 27.78
N GLU A 178 5.88 -8.80 29.04
CA GLU A 178 5.83 -7.44 29.54
C GLU A 178 7.26 -6.92 29.70
N THR A 179 7.87 -6.48 28.61
CA THR A 179 9.19 -5.85 28.68
C THR A 179 9.04 -4.45 29.24
N GLN A 180 9.20 -4.33 30.56
CA GLN A 180 9.29 -3.05 31.26
C GLN A 180 10.72 -2.49 31.10
N ALA A 181 10.94 -1.75 30.01
CA ALA A 181 12.11 -0.89 29.92
C ALA A 181 11.70 0.55 30.30
N HIS A 182 12.14 1.04 31.43
CA HIS A 182 11.89 2.40 31.93
C HIS A 182 10.40 2.74 32.14
N GLY A 183 9.59 1.79 32.61
CA GLY A 183 8.18 2.04 32.95
C GLY A 183 7.23 2.26 31.77
N GLN A 184 7.68 2.05 30.52
CA GLN A 184 6.86 2.12 29.33
C GLN A 184 6.88 0.79 28.58
N THR A 185 5.74 0.15 28.49
CA THR A 185 5.55 -1.04 27.65
C THR A 185 5.69 -0.63 26.19
N ARG A 186 6.75 -1.09 25.52
CA ARG A 186 6.97 -0.87 24.07
C ARG A 186 6.18 -1.83 23.18
N MET A 187 5.34 -2.68 23.76
CA MET A 187 4.56 -3.63 22.98
C MET A 187 3.55 -2.91 22.09
N SER A 188 3.52 -3.27 20.83
CA SER A 188 2.52 -2.84 19.85
C SER A 188 1.73 -4.06 19.36
N LEU A 189 0.56 -3.84 18.78
CA LEU A 189 -0.20 -4.93 18.16
C LEU A 189 0.63 -5.67 17.10
N GLU A 190 1.48 -4.96 16.37
CA GLU A 190 2.37 -5.55 15.38
C GLU A 190 3.39 -6.51 16.01
N SER A 191 4.06 -6.10 17.10
CA SER A 191 5.07 -6.95 17.76
C SER A 191 4.44 -8.20 18.38
N ILE A 192 3.29 -8.07 19.01
CA ILE A 192 2.53 -9.19 19.60
C ILE A 192 2.06 -10.13 18.48
N ALA A 193 1.50 -9.59 17.40
CA ALA A 193 0.99 -10.38 16.28
C ALA A 193 2.10 -11.20 15.62
N ARG A 194 3.28 -10.62 15.40
CA ARG A 194 4.44 -11.34 14.85
C ARG A 194 4.91 -12.49 15.75
N ALA A 195 4.94 -12.27 17.08
CA ALA A 195 5.34 -13.29 18.04
C ALA A 195 4.35 -14.47 18.11
N ASN A 196 3.07 -14.24 17.77
CA ASN A 196 1.99 -15.25 17.88
C ASN A 196 1.47 -15.77 16.55
N ALA A 197 2.15 -15.53 15.44
CA ALA A 197 1.73 -15.94 14.09
C ALA A 197 0.28 -15.53 13.75
N THR A 198 -0.14 -14.37 14.22
CA THR A 198 -1.47 -13.77 14.01
C THR A 198 -1.36 -12.40 13.35
N THR A 199 -2.44 -11.64 13.24
CA THR A 199 -2.44 -10.31 12.65
C THR A 199 -2.86 -9.23 13.64
N PRO A 200 -2.40 -7.97 13.49
CA PRO A 200 -2.88 -6.85 14.30
C PRO A 200 -4.40 -6.72 14.27
N ALA A 201 -5.04 -6.97 13.13
CA ALA A 201 -6.50 -6.97 12.98
C ALA A 201 -7.17 -7.99 13.90
N ALA A 202 -6.66 -9.22 13.94
CA ALA A 202 -7.18 -10.28 14.80
C ALA A 202 -7.01 -9.94 16.30
N LEU A 203 -5.83 -9.43 16.68
CA LEU A 203 -5.60 -9.01 18.07
C LEU A 203 -6.51 -7.85 18.48
N PHE A 204 -6.70 -6.88 17.57
CA PHE A 204 -7.58 -5.74 17.86
C PHE A 204 -9.04 -6.15 18.04
N SER A 205 -9.48 -7.19 17.34
CA SER A 205 -10.84 -7.73 17.50
C SER A 205 -11.10 -8.40 18.85
N LEU A 206 -10.02 -8.79 19.57
CA LEU A 206 -10.11 -9.34 20.93
C LEU A 206 -10.27 -8.25 22.00
N ILE A 207 -9.91 -6.99 21.69
CA ILE A 207 -10.00 -5.88 22.65
C ILE A 207 -11.46 -5.57 22.90
N PRO A 208 -11.91 -5.64 24.18
CA PRO A 208 -13.26 -5.24 24.55
C PRO A 208 -13.46 -3.78 24.13
N GLN A 209 -14.35 -3.53 23.17
CA GLN A 209 -14.74 -2.17 22.83
C GLN A 209 -15.52 -1.66 24.03
N SER A 210 -14.99 -0.64 24.73
CA SER A 210 -15.79 0.07 25.69
C SER A 210 -17.03 0.57 24.97
N THR A 211 -18.20 0.01 25.31
CA THR A 211 -19.46 0.64 24.91
C THR A 211 -19.34 2.07 25.44
N PRO A 212 -19.46 3.12 24.60
CA PRO A 212 -19.36 4.48 25.08
C PRO A 212 -20.31 4.57 26.25
N ALA A 213 -19.77 4.90 27.42
CA ALA A 213 -20.56 5.00 28.64
C ALA A 213 -21.71 5.97 28.31
N ARG A 214 -22.88 5.40 28.06
CA ARG A 214 -24.12 6.15 27.89
C ARG A 214 -24.22 6.97 29.14
N ASN A 215 -23.85 8.24 29.03
CA ASN A 215 -23.58 9.14 30.15
C ASN A 215 -24.51 8.79 31.31
N ALA A 216 -23.94 8.34 32.45
CA ALA A 216 -24.71 8.07 33.67
C ALA A 216 -25.56 9.29 34.08
N ASP A 217 -25.16 10.48 33.63
CA ASP A 217 -25.91 11.72 33.73
C ASP A 217 -27.15 11.79 32.83
N GLN A 218 -27.14 11.15 31.61
CA GLN A 218 -28.36 11.06 30.79
C GLN A 218 -29.40 10.11 31.42
N LEU A 219 -28.96 9.00 32.01
CA LEU A 219 -29.87 8.08 32.70
C LEU A 219 -30.39 8.67 34.02
N ARG A 220 -29.65 9.55 34.67
CA ARG A 220 -30.15 10.34 35.82
C ARG A 220 -31.13 11.43 35.39
N GLY A 221 -30.87 12.11 34.26
CA GLY A 221 -31.75 13.12 33.69
C GLY A 221 -33.10 12.54 33.24
N ASP A 222 -33.09 11.37 32.61
CA ASP A 222 -34.32 10.69 32.16
C ASP A 222 -35.13 10.12 33.34
N ARG A 223 -34.49 9.60 34.39
CA ARG A 223 -35.18 9.18 35.62
C ARG A 223 -35.78 10.36 36.39
N ALA A 224 -35.12 11.50 36.41
CA ALA A 224 -35.65 12.72 37.03
C ALA A 224 -36.86 13.29 36.28
N ARG A 225 -36.92 13.16 34.95
CA ARG A 225 -38.05 13.60 34.12
C ARG A 225 -39.25 12.67 34.24
N VAL A 226 -39.03 11.34 34.27
CA VAL A 226 -40.09 10.34 34.42
C VAL A 226 -40.71 10.40 35.83
N GLY A 227 -39.94 10.79 36.86
CA GLY A 227 -40.41 10.95 38.26
C GLY A 227 -41.21 12.26 38.51
N ALA A 228 -41.09 13.25 37.62
CA ALA A 228 -41.82 14.54 37.75
C ALA A 228 -43.23 14.52 37.14
N ASP A 229 -43.51 13.55 36.26
CA ASP A 229 -44.80 13.43 35.58
C ASP A 229 -45.83 12.51 36.27
N THR A 230 -45.50 11.98 37.46
CA THR A 230 -46.38 11.05 38.21
C THR A 230 -46.85 11.62 39.54
N ASN A 231 -47.17 12.91 39.62
CA ASN A 231 -47.91 13.45 40.78
C ASN A 231 -49.28 13.98 40.30
N PRO A 232 -50.39 13.22 40.45
CA PRO A 232 -51.75 13.72 40.22
C PRO A 232 -52.27 14.32 41.54
N ASP A 233 -52.58 15.62 41.53
CA ASP A 233 -53.52 16.23 42.45
C ASP A 233 -54.93 15.88 42.05
#